data_9a009c6c0bba84e9ec4a3b9532343c2e
#
_entry.id   9a009c6c0bba84e9ec4a3b9532343c2e
#
_cell.length_a   1.000
_cell.length_b   1.000
_cell.length_c   1.000
_cell.angle_alpha   90.00
_cell.angle_beta   90.00
_cell.angle_gamma   90.00
#
_symmetry.space_group_name_H-M   'P 1'
#
loop_
_entity.id
_entity.type
_entity.pdbx_description
1 polymer ?
#
loop_
_entity_poly.entity_id
_entity_poly.type
_entity_poly.pdbx_seq_one_letter_code
_entity_poly.pdbx_strand_id
1 'polypeptide(L)'
;APELDLDALGCYKAPSIRSDNTSLAAARDARNRYVNMTVTYTFGSKTEVLDGDEIHEWLVSDGEQVSIDPDQAAAYVKSLASKYNTAYRKRSFATSYGQNVEVSGFYGWRINQSEETRELLGILEAGESVSREPVYLQTAASHDGPDYGSTYAEVNLTAQHLIFYKDGQKVLESDFVSGNVSRGHTTPPGIFSITYKQRDAVLKGEGYASPVKFWMPFNGGIGFHDASWRSSFGGSIYKNGGSHGCVNMPYDKAKELFENVYAGMPVICYDLPGTESKKSSQSSGRAPRETTAPAQPAPV
;
A
#
# COMPACT_ATOMS: atom_id res chain seq x y z
N ALA A 1 -7.55 -82.87 -1.89
CA ALA A 1 -6.68 -82.69 -0.72
C ALA A 1 -7.45 -81.86 0.28
N PRO A 2 -7.39 -82.17 1.60
CA PRO A 2 -8.06 -81.34 2.60
C PRO A 2 -7.43 -79.95 2.60
N GLU A 3 -8.26 -78.95 2.57
CA GLU A 3 -7.84 -77.56 2.68
C GLU A 3 -7.36 -77.30 4.11
N LEU A 4 -6.14 -76.84 4.25
CA LEU A 4 -5.51 -76.61 5.53
C LEU A 4 -5.71 -75.13 5.90
N ASP A 5 -6.58 -74.86 6.86
CA ASP A 5 -6.78 -73.52 7.39
C ASP A 5 -5.66 -73.21 8.40
N LEU A 6 -4.67 -72.46 7.92
CA LEU A 6 -3.48 -72.07 8.70
C LEU A 6 -3.81 -71.03 9.77
N ASP A 7 -4.89 -70.26 9.63
CA ASP A 7 -5.38 -69.30 10.64
C ASP A 7 -5.98 -70.10 11.85
N ALA A 8 -6.83 -71.06 11.55
CA ALA A 8 -7.41 -71.94 12.57
C ALA A 8 -6.35 -72.77 13.34
N LEU A 9 -5.20 -73.00 12.70
CA LEU A 9 -4.05 -73.70 13.30
C LEU A 9 -3.11 -72.80 14.09
N GLY A 10 -3.36 -71.48 14.10
CA GLY A 10 -2.50 -70.55 14.81
C GLY A 10 -1.08 -70.42 14.22
N CYS A 11 -0.92 -70.78 12.95
CA CYS A 11 0.40 -70.76 12.26
C CYS A 11 0.99 -69.40 12.01
N TYR A 12 0.18 -68.34 12.11
CA TYR A 12 0.68 -66.94 12.10
C TYR A 12 -0.18 -66.03 12.98
N LYS A 13 0.47 -64.97 13.45
CA LYS A 13 -0.20 -63.92 14.19
C LYS A 13 -0.97 -63.07 13.20
N ALA A 14 -2.29 -63.05 13.37
CA ALA A 14 -3.10 -62.13 12.54
C ALA A 14 -2.57 -60.69 12.63
N PRO A 15 -2.46 -59.99 11.52
CA PRO A 15 -2.05 -58.57 11.53
C PRO A 15 -3.04 -57.76 12.38
N SER A 16 -2.52 -56.88 13.22
CA SER A 16 -3.34 -55.95 14.02
C SER A 16 -4.10 -54.94 13.18
N ILE A 17 -3.64 -54.71 11.97
CA ILE A 17 -4.25 -53.81 10.99
C ILE A 17 -4.63 -54.63 9.76
N ARG A 18 -5.89 -54.55 9.35
CA ARG A 18 -6.44 -55.21 8.17
C ARG A 18 -6.99 -54.20 7.19
N SER A 19 -7.27 -54.62 5.94
CA SER A 19 -7.81 -53.79 4.89
C SER A 19 -9.20 -53.19 5.16
N ASP A 20 -9.92 -53.75 6.12
CA ASP A 20 -11.24 -53.28 6.59
C ASP A 20 -11.16 -52.32 7.80
N ASN A 21 -9.97 -51.86 8.15
CA ASN A 21 -9.81 -50.88 9.24
C ASN A 21 -10.41 -49.52 8.83
N THR A 22 -11.54 -49.18 9.43
CA THR A 22 -12.33 -48.00 9.12
C THR A 22 -11.62 -46.71 9.53
N SER A 23 -10.85 -46.72 10.63
CA SER A 23 -10.10 -45.53 11.11
C SER A 23 -8.99 -45.15 10.13
N LEU A 24 -8.23 -46.13 9.63
CA LEU A 24 -7.19 -45.89 8.65
C LEU A 24 -7.76 -45.45 7.29
N ALA A 25 -8.92 -46.03 6.90
CA ALA A 25 -9.62 -45.57 5.71
C ALA A 25 -10.05 -44.09 5.83
N ALA A 26 -10.62 -43.70 6.97
CA ALA A 26 -11.01 -42.31 7.25
C ALA A 26 -9.80 -41.36 7.26
N ALA A 27 -8.69 -41.75 7.88
CA ALA A 27 -7.45 -40.94 7.87
C ALA A 27 -6.86 -40.78 6.46
N ARG A 28 -6.86 -41.85 5.66
CA ARG A 28 -6.46 -41.78 4.24
C ARG A 28 -7.36 -40.84 3.46
N ASP A 29 -8.67 -40.92 3.62
CA ASP A 29 -9.62 -40.08 2.88
C ASP A 29 -9.51 -38.63 3.31
N ALA A 30 -9.26 -38.33 4.58
CA ALA A 30 -8.95 -37.01 5.08
C ALA A 30 -7.67 -36.45 4.45
N ARG A 31 -6.58 -37.23 4.39
CA ARG A 31 -5.34 -36.82 3.71
C ARG A 31 -5.55 -36.57 2.23
N ASN A 32 -6.26 -37.48 1.54
CA ASN A 32 -6.54 -37.34 0.11
C ASN A 32 -7.34 -36.04 -0.20
N ARG A 33 -8.21 -35.62 0.73
CA ARG A 33 -8.93 -34.34 0.56
C ARG A 33 -7.98 -33.16 0.50
N TYR A 34 -6.96 -33.09 1.37
CA TYR A 34 -5.97 -32.03 1.38
C TYR A 34 -5.05 -32.05 0.15
N VAL A 35 -4.55 -33.24 -0.23
CA VAL A 35 -3.58 -33.33 -1.35
C VAL A 35 -4.20 -33.23 -2.75
N ASN A 36 -5.53 -33.31 -2.85
CA ASN A 36 -6.23 -33.18 -4.12
C ASN A 36 -6.76 -31.74 -4.37
N MET A 37 -6.44 -30.80 -3.49
CA MET A 37 -6.87 -29.40 -3.64
C MET A 37 -5.73 -28.49 -4.04
N THR A 38 -6.09 -27.34 -4.58
CA THR A 38 -5.14 -26.26 -4.90
C THR A 38 -5.67 -24.91 -4.44
N VAL A 39 -4.78 -24.06 -3.91
CA VAL A 39 -5.07 -22.64 -3.67
C VAL A 39 -4.22 -21.82 -4.61
N THR A 40 -4.85 -21.17 -5.58
CA THR A 40 -4.17 -20.28 -6.54
C THR A 40 -4.30 -18.85 -6.09
N TYR A 41 -3.20 -18.27 -5.66
CA TYR A 41 -3.12 -16.83 -5.36
C TYR A 41 -2.84 -16.04 -6.64
N THR A 42 -3.56 -14.93 -6.81
CA THR A 42 -3.39 -14.01 -7.94
C THR A 42 -2.84 -12.66 -7.49
N PHE A 43 -1.88 -12.13 -8.26
CA PHE A 43 -1.23 -10.84 -8.05
C PHE A 43 -1.12 -10.13 -9.41
N GLY A 44 -2.24 -9.56 -9.89
CA GLY A 44 -2.35 -9.09 -11.26
C GLY A 44 -2.19 -10.23 -12.26
N SER A 45 -1.21 -10.15 -13.16
CA SER A 45 -0.91 -11.20 -14.14
C SER A 45 -0.09 -12.37 -13.58
N LYS A 46 0.40 -12.28 -12.35
CA LYS A 46 1.21 -13.32 -11.69
C LYS A 46 0.35 -14.21 -10.81
N THR A 47 0.74 -15.49 -10.72
CA THR A 47 0.07 -16.46 -9.84
C THR A 47 1.07 -17.21 -8.99
N GLU A 48 0.64 -17.65 -7.81
CA GLU A 48 1.31 -18.63 -6.95
C GLU A 48 0.32 -19.74 -6.66
N VAL A 49 0.77 -20.97 -6.82
CA VAL A 49 -0.07 -22.15 -6.60
C VAL A 49 0.45 -22.91 -5.40
N LEU A 50 -0.39 -23.03 -4.39
CA LEU A 50 -0.20 -23.94 -3.28
C LEU A 50 -0.97 -25.21 -3.63
N ASP A 51 -0.27 -26.28 -3.91
CA ASP A 51 -0.84 -27.56 -4.33
C ASP A 51 -0.68 -28.66 -3.28
N GLY A 52 -1.16 -29.86 -3.62
CA GLY A 52 -1.11 -31.01 -2.74
C GLY A 52 0.30 -31.46 -2.38
N ASP A 53 1.28 -31.23 -3.25
CA ASP A 53 2.68 -31.61 -3.01
C ASP A 53 3.30 -30.76 -1.89
N GLU A 54 2.89 -29.51 -1.74
CA GLU A 54 3.30 -28.65 -0.62
C GLU A 54 2.40 -28.88 0.60
N ILE A 55 1.08 -28.98 0.40
CA ILE A 55 0.11 -29.12 1.51
C ILE A 55 0.37 -30.43 2.30
N HIS A 56 0.79 -31.52 1.64
CA HIS A 56 1.00 -32.80 2.33
C HIS A 56 2.11 -32.74 3.39
N GLU A 57 3.13 -31.87 3.18
CA GLU A 57 4.21 -31.65 4.14
C GLU A 57 3.72 -30.95 5.45
N TRP A 58 2.56 -30.32 5.39
CA TRP A 58 1.97 -29.60 6.52
C TRP A 58 1.01 -30.46 7.34
N LEU A 59 0.76 -31.73 6.90
CA LEU A 59 -0.19 -32.60 7.58
C LEU A 59 0.41 -33.18 8.84
N VAL A 60 -0.24 -32.96 9.95
CA VAL A 60 0.02 -33.61 11.23
C VAL A 60 -1.08 -34.60 11.52
N SER A 61 -0.74 -35.77 12.12
CA SER A 61 -1.73 -36.76 12.50
C SER A 61 -1.53 -37.24 13.93
N ASP A 62 -2.62 -37.29 14.67
CA ASP A 62 -2.73 -37.90 15.97
C ASP A 62 -3.52 -39.20 15.80
N GLY A 63 -2.84 -40.23 15.27
CA GLY A 63 -3.42 -41.54 15.00
C GLY A 63 -4.54 -41.50 13.96
N GLU A 64 -5.73 -41.09 14.33
CA GLU A 64 -6.94 -41.11 13.49
C GLU A 64 -7.29 -39.74 12.90
N GLN A 65 -6.88 -38.65 13.57
CA GLN A 65 -7.17 -37.29 13.11
C GLN A 65 -6.02 -36.75 12.28
N VAL A 66 -6.36 -36.08 11.17
CA VAL A 66 -5.42 -35.36 10.29
C VAL A 66 -5.79 -33.90 10.31
N SER A 67 -4.82 -33.04 10.60
CA SER A 67 -4.96 -31.60 10.62
C SER A 67 -3.79 -30.92 9.91
N ILE A 68 -3.94 -29.64 9.62
CA ILE A 68 -2.88 -28.79 9.07
C ILE A 68 -2.09 -28.18 10.23
N ASP A 69 -0.76 -28.19 10.13
CA ASP A 69 0.11 -27.39 10.99
C ASP A 69 -0.07 -25.90 10.68
N PRO A 70 -0.60 -25.09 11.61
CA PRO A 70 -0.85 -23.69 11.38
C PRO A 70 0.42 -22.86 11.19
N ASP A 71 1.56 -23.30 11.73
CA ASP A 71 2.85 -22.63 11.58
C ASP A 71 3.37 -22.73 10.15
N GLN A 72 3.11 -23.83 9.46
CA GLN A 72 3.45 -24.01 8.04
C GLN A 72 2.61 -23.08 7.16
N ALA A 73 1.30 -23.00 7.41
CA ALA A 73 0.42 -22.08 6.71
C ALA A 73 0.88 -20.62 6.92
N ALA A 74 1.23 -20.25 8.16
CA ALA A 74 1.77 -18.92 8.46
C ALA A 74 3.10 -18.64 7.75
N ALA A 75 4.00 -19.63 7.68
CA ALA A 75 5.28 -19.53 6.97
C ALA A 75 5.07 -19.33 5.46
N TYR A 76 4.12 -20.02 4.87
CA TYR A 76 3.76 -19.85 3.47
C TYR A 76 3.23 -18.44 3.19
N VAL A 77 2.26 -17.96 3.98
CA VAL A 77 1.73 -16.59 3.86
C VAL A 77 2.83 -15.55 4.04
N LYS A 78 3.77 -15.76 4.96
CA LYS A 78 4.95 -14.92 5.13
C LYS A 78 5.83 -14.91 3.88
N SER A 79 5.97 -16.06 3.20
CA SER A 79 6.72 -16.15 1.94
C SER A 79 6.05 -15.32 0.83
N LEU A 80 4.72 -15.41 0.69
CA LEU A 80 3.95 -14.56 -0.22
C LEU A 80 4.14 -13.07 0.11
N ALA A 81 4.04 -12.69 1.37
CA ALA A 81 4.27 -11.32 1.80
C ALA A 81 5.71 -10.85 1.51
N SER A 82 6.68 -11.74 1.71
CA SER A 82 8.07 -11.47 1.34
C SER A 82 8.26 -11.25 -0.15
N LYS A 83 7.52 -11.92 -1.01
CA LYS A 83 7.62 -11.83 -2.47
C LYS A 83 6.83 -10.65 -3.04
N TYR A 84 5.63 -10.40 -2.54
CA TYR A 84 4.65 -9.51 -3.16
C TYR A 84 4.40 -8.17 -2.45
N ASN A 85 4.76 -8.01 -1.17
CA ASN A 85 4.67 -6.70 -0.53
C ASN A 85 5.65 -5.72 -1.17
N THR A 86 5.20 -4.51 -1.44
CA THR A 86 6.02 -3.42 -2.00
C THR A 86 6.15 -2.23 -1.04
N ALA A 87 5.23 -2.03 -0.10
CA ALA A 87 5.35 -1.00 0.92
C ALA A 87 6.66 -1.13 1.71
N TYR A 88 7.29 0.01 2.02
CA TYR A 88 8.59 0.17 2.70
C TYR A 88 9.79 -0.38 1.93
N ARG A 89 9.62 -0.92 0.73
CA ARG A 89 10.74 -1.34 -0.11
C ARG A 89 11.25 -0.20 -0.96
N LYS A 90 12.54 -0.23 -1.21
CA LYS A 90 13.18 0.64 -2.19
C LYS A 90 12.78 0.23 -3.60
N ARG A 91 12.46 1.20 -4.42
CA ARG A 91 12.10 1.01 -5.83
C ARG A 91 12.62 2.16 -6.68
N SER A 92 12.96 1.86 -7.91
CA SER A 92 13.38 2.86 -8.88
C SER A 92 12.15 3.61 -9.41
N PHE A 93 12.20 4.92 -9.40
CA PHE A 93 11.22 5.81 -9.99
C PHE A 93 11.85 6.58 -11.15
N ALA A 94 11.29 6.42 -12.35
CA ALA A 94 11.70 7.18 -13.53
C ALA A 94 11.07 8.57 -13.48
N THR A 95 11.89 9.59 -13.22
CA THR A 95 11.41 10.96 -13.08
C THR A 95 11.11 11.60 -14.44
N SER A 96 10.23 12.60 -14.44
CA SER A 96 9.98 13.45 -15.62
C SER A 96 11.19 14.26 -16.09
N TYR A 97 12.28 14.22 -15.33
CA TYR A 97 13.55 14.87 -15.64
C TYR A 97 14.55 13.94 -16.37
N GLY A 98 14.10 12.73 -16.77
CA GLY A 98 14.91 11.77 -17.53
C GLY A 98 15.96 11.02 -16.72
N GLN A 99 15.88 11.07 -15.39
CA GLN A 99 16.77 10.34 -14.47
C GLN A 99 15.92 9.45 -13.54
N ASN A 100 16.52 8.36 -13.10
CA ASN A 100 15.89 7.50 -12.09
C ASN A 100 16.36 7.91 -10.69
N VAL A 101 15.43 7.88 -9.73
CA VAL A 101 15.71 8.05 -8.31
C VAL A 101 15.22 6.83 -7.54
N GLU A 102 15.86 6.54 -6.40
CA GLU A 102 15.39 5.51 -5.50
C GLU A 102 14.42 6.11 -4.49
N VAL A 103 13.23 5.53 -4.38
CA VAL A 103 12.20 5.95 -3.42
C VAL A 103 11.76 4.78 -2.57
N SER A 104 11.41 5.06 -1.31
CA SER A 104 10.79 4.10 -0.38
C SER A 104 9.81 4.84 0.52
N GLY A 105 8.82 4.13 1.05
CA GLY A 105 7.83 4.74 1.93
C GLY A 105 6.70 3.76 2.23
N PHE A 106 5.69 4.23 2.92
CA PHE A 106 4.59 3.37 3.35
C PHE A 106 3.59 3.02 2.25
N TYR A 107 3.62 3.70 1.10
CA TYR A 107 2.78 3.33 -0.05
C TYR A 107 3.21 1.99 -0.62
N GLY A 108 2.25 1.18 -1.04
CA GLY A 108 2.49 -0.11 -1.70
C GLY A 108 1.58 -1.22 -1.19
N TRP A 109 1.73 -2.41 -1.74
CA TRP A 109 1.01 -3.60 -1.36
C TRP A 109 1.49 -4.14 0.00
N ARG A 110 0.54 -4.54 0.86
CA ARG A 110 0.83 -5.23 2.12
C ARG A 110 -0.22 -6.29 2.38
N ILE A 111 0.19 -7.55 2.39
CA ILE A 111 -0.66 -8.67 2.80
C ILE A 111 -0.90 -8.59 4.32
N ASN A 112 -2.15 -8.76 4.74
CA ASN A 112 -2.53 -8.97 6.13
C ASN A 112 -2.21 -10.41 6.53
N GLN A 113 -0.98 -10.66 6.96
CA GLN A 113 -0.49 -12.02 7.17
C GLN A 113 -1.34 -12.81 8.19
N SER A 114 -1.78 -12.19 9.26
CA SER A 114 -2.59 -12.87 10.29
C SER A 114 -3.97 -13.26 9.76
N GLU A 115 -4.63 -12.36 9.08
CA GLU A 115 -5.95 -12.60 8.51
C GLU A 115 -5.87 -13.58 7.34
N GLU A 116 -4.86 -13.43 6.48
CA GLU A 116 -4.67 -14.38 5.37
C GLU A 116 -4.35 -15.79 5.85
N THR A 117 -3.54 -15.95 6.91
CA THR A 117 -3.28 -17.27 7.50
C THR A 117 -4.58 -17.90 8.02
N ARG A 118 -5.44 -17.12 8.68
CA ARG A 118 -6.75 -17.59 9.16
C ARG A 118 -7.65 -18.01 7.99
N GLU A 119 -7.72 -17.23 6.94
CA GLU A 119 -8.49 -17.55 5.73
C GLU A 119 -7.95 -18.79 5.02
N LEU A 120 -6.62 -18.90 4.87
CA LEU A 120 -5.99 -20.05 4.24
C LEU A 120 -6.31 -21.34 5.02
N LEU A 121 -6.19 -21.33 6.35
CA LEU A 121 -6.54 -22.49 7.17
C LEU A 121 -8.00 -22.90 6.97
N GLY A 122 -8.94 -21.95 6.93
CA GLY A 122 -10.34 -22.23 6.67
C GLY A 122 -10.60 -22.84 5.28
N ILE A 123 -9.87 -22.38 4.26
CA ILE A 123 -9.94 -22.95 2.89
C ILE A 123 -9.41 -24.39 2.88
N LEU A 124 -8.27 -24.61 3.54
CA LEU A 124 -7.68 -25.95 3.63
C LEU A 124 -8.62 -26.93 4.37
N GLU A 125 -9.24 -26.49 5.48
CA GLU A 125 -10.22 -27.28 6.22
C GLU A 125 -11.47 -27.62 5.40
N ALA A 126 -11.94 -26.68 4.55
CA ALA A 126 -13.04 -26.93 3.62
C ALA A 126 -12.69 -27.97 2.54
N GLY A 127 -11.41 -28.10 2.15
CA GLY A 127 -10.92 -29.06 1.16
C GLY A 127 -11.36 -28.75 -0.27
N GLU A 128 -11.61 -27.47 -0.58
CA GLU A 128 -12.06 -27.02 -1.89
C GLU A 128 -10.98 -26.19 -2.58
N SER A 129 -10.73 -26.45 -3.87
CA SER A 129 -9.80 -25.65 -4.66
C SER A 129 -10.37 -24.26 -4.92
N VAL A 130 -9.52 -23.23 -4.79
CA VAL A 130 -9.93 -21.84 -4.94
C VAL A 130 -8.86 -21.04 -5.68
N SER A 131 -9.30 -20.02 -6.44
CA SER A 131 -8.45 -18.97 -7.00
C SER A 131 -8.87 -17.62 -6.42
N ARG A 132 -7.93 -16.88 -5.83
CA ARG A 132 -8.22 -15.62 -5.11
C ARG A 132 -7.01 -14.71 -5.00
N GLU A 133 -7.24 -13.44 -4.67
CA GLU A 133 -6.21 -12.57 -4.10
C GLU A 133 -6.07 -12.82 -2.59
N PRO A 134 -4.89 -12.57 -1.99
CA PRO A 134 -4.75 -12.61 -0.54
C PRO A 134 -5.50 -11.45 0.12
N VAL A 135 -5.77 -11.58 1.43
CA VAL A 135 -6.29 -10.47 2.23
C VAL A 135 -5.20 -9.41 2.39
N TYR A 136 -5.48 -8.19 1.96
CA TYR A 136 -4.55 -7.09 2.08
C TYR A 136 -4.84 -6.22 3.31
N LEU A 137 -3.78 -5.82 4.01
CA LEU A 137 -3.80 -4.73 4.98
C LEU A 137 -3.78 -3.36 4.25
N GLN A 138 -3.14 -3.31 3.10
CA GLN A 138 -3.02 -2.13 2.24
C GLN A 138 -2.87 -2.55 0.78
N THR A 139 -3.59 -1.86 -0.08
CA THR A 139 -3.54 -2.02 -1.54
C THR A 139 -2.73 -0.91 -2.20
N ALA A 140 -2.32 -1.14 -3.45
CA ALA A 140 -1.68 -0.16 -4.31
C ALA A 140 -2.37 -0.12 -5.68
N ALA A 141 -1.92 0.75 -6.57
CA ALA A 141 -2.61 0.98 -7.84
C ALA A 141 -2.47 -0.18 -8.84
N SER A 142 -1.37 -0.93 -8.79
CA SER A 142 -1.12 -2.02 -9.73
C SER A 142 -0.22 -3.11 -9.13
N HIS A 143 -0.46 -4.35 -9.55
CA HIS A 143 0.48 -5.46 -9.40
C HIS A 143 1.39 -5.62 -10.62
N ASP A 144 0.96 -5.08 -11.75
CA ASP A 144 1.66 -5.19 -13.03
C ASP A 144 2.38 -3.87 -13.35
N GLY A 145 3.71 -3.93 -13.43
CA GLY A 145 4.56 -2.75 -13.58
C GLY A 145 4.82 -2.03 -12.25
N PRO A 146 4.95 -0.69 -12.27
CA PRO A 146 5.11 0.10 -11.06
C PRO A 146 3.85 0.05 -10.19
N ASP A 147 4.00 -0.20 -8.90
CA ASP A 147 2.87 -0.32 -8.00
C ASP A 147 2.09 1.00 -7.79
N TYR A 148 2.70 2.13 -8.09
CA TYR A 148 2.03 3.43 -8.10
C TYR A 148 1.18 3.69 -9.36
N GLY A 149 1.20 2.78 -10.34
CA GLY A 149 0.38 2.87 -11.55
C GLY A 149 0.71 4.09 -12.42
N SER A 150 -0.31 4.65 -13.07
CA SER A 150 -0.20 5.75 -14.03
C SER A 150 -0.87 7.05 -13.58
N THR A 151 -1.46 7.08 -12.36
CA THR A 151 -2.08 8.27 -11.75
C THR A 151 -1.39 8.59 -10.43
N TYR A 152 -0.57 9.64 -10.39
CA TYR A 152 0.23 10.01 -9.21
C TYR A 152 0.66 11.48 -9.25
N ALA A 153 1.05 12.00 -8.09
CA ALA A 153 1.73 13.29 -7.98
C ALA A 153 3.24 13.08 -7.86
N GLU A 154 4.01 13.62 -8.81
CA GLU A 154 5.47 13.67 -8.81
C GLU A 154 5.92 15.00 -8.20
N VAL A 155 6.71 14.95 -7.11
CA VAL A 155 7.10 16.11 -6.31
C VAL A 155 8.61 16.19 -6.25
N ASN A 156 9.23 17.00 -7.10
CA ASN A 156 10.67 17.25 -7.07
C ASN A 156 10.98 18.33 -6.03
N LEU A 157 11.51 17.93 -4.88
CA LEU A 157 11.83 18.82 -3.76
C LEU A 157 13.03 19.76 -4.06
N THR A 158 13.93 19.35 -4.94
CA THR A 158 15.07 20.16 -5.38
C THR A 158 14.63 21.26 -6.35
N ALA A 159 13.81 20.91 -7.33
CA ALA A 159 13.26 21.85 -8.30
C ALA A 159 12.18 22.74 -7.71
N GLN A 160 11.54 22.32 -6.60
CA GLN A 160 10.33 22.91 -6.02
C GLN A 160 9.19 22.93 -7.04
N HIS A 161 9.03 21.80 -7.76
CA HIS A 161 8.08 21.66 -8.86
C HIS A 161 7.33 20.33 -8.75
N LEU A 162 6.01 20.41 -8.91
CA LEU A 162 5.07 19.31 -8.91
C LEU A 162 4.56 19.06 -10.33
N ILE A 163 4.48 17.79 -10.71
CA ILE A 163 3.80 17.34 -11.91
C ILE A 163 2.76 16.30 -11.49
N PHE A 164 1.52 16.48 -11.91
CA PHE A 164 0.46 15.52 -11.65
C PHE A 164 0.11 14.77 -12.94
N TYR A 165 0.17 13.45 -12.84
CA TYR A 165 -0.23 12.53 -13.90
C TYR A 165 -1.56 11.88 -13.56
N LYS A 166 -2.42 11.76 -14.58
CA LYS A 166 -3.67 11.00 -14.54
C LYS A 166 -3.72 10.10 -15.76
N ASP A 167 -3.85 8.79 -15.52
CA ASP A 167 -3.89 7.77 -16.57
C ASP A 167 -2.72 7.90 -17.57
N GLY A 168 -1.52 8.19 -17.04
CA GLY A 168 -0.28 8.37 -17.81
C GLY A 168 -0.15 9.72 -18.54
N GLN A 169 -1.15 10.59 -18.46
CA GLN A 169 -1.12 11.91 -19.08
C GLN A 169 -0.78 13.01 -18.05
N LYS A 170 0.11 13.92 -18.40
CA LYS A 170 0.38 15.11 -17.59
C LYS A 170 -0.83 16.03 -17.63
N VAL A 171 -1.48 16.24 -16.48
CA VAL A 171 -2.69 17.06 -16.34
C VAL A 171 -2.38 18.42 -15.75
N LEU A 172 -1.48 18.48 -14.77
CA LEU A 172 -1.16 19.67 -14.01
C LEU A 172 0.33 19.75 -13.77
N GLU A 173 0.88 20.97 -13.80
CA GLU A 173 2.18 21.26 -13.22
C GLU A 173 2.13 22.58 -12.43
N SER A 174 2.95 22.68 -11.37
CA SER A 174 2.97 23.83 -10.49
C SER A 174 4.28 23.93 -9.74
N ASP A 175 4.82 25.15 -9.66
CA ASP A 175 5.81 25.46 -8.65
C ASP A 175 5.14 25.48 -7.26
N PHE A 176 5.91 25.12 -6.22
CA PHE A 176 5.46 25.11 -4.84
C PHE A 176 6.55 25.62 -3.88
N VAL A 177 6.22 25.72 -2.60
CA VAL A 177 7.20 25.93 -1.54
C VAL A 177 7.06 24.81 -0.50
N SER A 178 8.09 23.98 -0.38
CA SER A 178 8.15 22.88 0.60
C SER A 178 8.59 23.37 1.99
N GLY A 179 8.85 22.41 2.87
CA GLY A 179 9.30 22.65 4.24
C GLY A 179 10.62 23.39 4.35
N ASN A 180 10.76 24.16 5.42
CA ASN A 180 11.89 25.07 5.68
C ASN A 180 13.16 24.32 6.09
N VAL A 181 14.17 24.31 5.23
CA VAL A 181 15.44 23.60 5.47
C VAL A 181 16.20 24.20 6.66
N SER A 182 16.32 25.54 6.72
CA SER A 182 17.12 26.21 7.78
C SER A 182 16.55 26.00 9.18
N ARG A 183 15.25 25.65 9.29
CA ARG A 183 14.57 25.36 10.55
C ARG A 183 14.40 23.86 10.82
N GLY A 184 14.93 22.96 9.96
CA GLY A 184 14.78 21.52 10.09
C GLY A 184 13.36 21.00 9.79
N HIS A 185 12.51 21.80 9.15
CA HIS A 185 11.13 21.44 8.81
C HIS A 185 11.02 20.92 7.37
N THR A 186 11.95 20.09 6.92
CA THR A 186 11.96 19.61 5.54
C THR A 186 10.76 18.72 5.24
N THR A 187 10.23 18.83 4.01
CA THR A 187 9.33 17.80 3.46
C THR A 187 10.17 16.56 3.20
N PRO A 188 9.85 15.38 3.75
CA PRO A 188 10.65 14.19 3.56
C PRO A 188 10.49 13.62 2.13
N PRO A 189 11.58 13.14 1.51
CA PRO A 189 11.45 12.32 0.32
C PRO A 189 10.82 10.96 0.66
N GLY A 190 10.15 10.34 -0.32
CA GLY A 190 9.53 9.04 -0.17
C GLY A 190 8.32 8.85 -1.06
N ILE A 191 7.69 7.70 -0.95
CA ILE A 191 6.44 7.41 -1.62
C ILE A 191 5.31 7.24 -0.60
N PHE A 192 4.29 8.05 -0.75
CA PHE A 192 3.18 8.24 0.16
C PHE A 192 1.86 8.10 -0.58
N SER A 193 0.73 8.28 0.11
CA SER A 193 -0.59 8.36 -0.51
C SER A 193 -1.40 9.51 0.08
N ILE A 194 -2.28 10.10 -0.73
CA ILE A 194 -3.29 11.02 -0.22
C ILE A 194 -4.14 10.27 0.80
N THR A 195 -4.20 10.78 2.03
CA THR A 195 -4.97 10.14 3.10
C THR A 195 -6.47 10.47 2.98
N TYR A 196 -6.76 11.74 2.77
CA TYR A 196 -8.11 12.28 2.53
C TYR A 196 -7.98 13.65 1.85
N LYS A 197 -9.09 14.27 1.54
CA LYS A 197 -9.12 15.68 1.13
C LYS A 197 -10.23 16.43 1.85
N GLN A 198 -9.97 17.69 2.20
CA GLN A 198 -10.88 18.52 2.95
C GLN A 198 -10.86 19.96 2.44
N ARG A 199 -12.06 20.54 2.25
CA ARG A 199 -12.22 21.97 2.00
C ARG A 199 -12.27 22.74 3.32
N ASP A 200 -11.84 24.01 3.29
CA ASP A 200 -11.97 24.95 4.40
C ASP A 200 -11.39 24.42 5.72
N ALA A 201 -10.16 23.85 5.63
CA ALA A 201 -9.45 23.34 6.78
C ALA A 201 -8.67 24.44 7.51
N VAL A 202 -8.42 24.25 8.79
CA VAL A 202 -7.52 25.08 9.59
C VAL A 202 -6.34 24.24 10.01
N LEU A 203 -5.16 24.48 9.42
CA LEU A 203 -3.93 23.80 9.77
C LEU A 203 -3.34 24.42 11.03
N LYS A 204 -3.25 23.63 12.11
CA LYS A 204 -2.77 24.07 13.41
C LYS A 204 -1.41 23.46 13.72
N GLY A 205 -0.53 24.26 14.33
CA GLY A 205 0.74 23.84 14.89
C GLY A 205 1.16 24.77 16.01
N GLU A 206 2.37 24.57 16.53
CA GLU A 206 2.90 25.43 17.58
C GLU A 206 3.02 26.88 17.09
N GLY A 207 2.24 27.78 17.70
CA GLY A 207 2.25 29.21 17.37
C GLY A 207 1.54 29.63 16.08
N TYR A 208 0.80 28.72 15.39
CA TYR A 208 0.04 29.10 14.21
C TYR A 208 -1.31 28.38 14.04
N ALA A 209 -2.24 29.05 13.38
CA ALA A 209 -3.48 28.48 12.86
C ALA A 209 -3.73 29.10 11.48
N SER A 210 -3.54 28.31 10.42
CA SER A 210 -3.59 28.81 9.04
C SER A 210 -4.84 28.22 8.33
N PRO A 211 -5.83 29.06 7.99
CA PRO A 211 -6.96 28.61 7.19
C PRO A 211 -6.50 28.36 5.73
N VAL A 212 -6.93 27.23 5.17
CA VAL A 212 -6.66 26.83 3.79
C VAL A 212 -7.96 26.37 3.13
N LYS A 213 -8.11 26.60 1.82
CA LYS A 213 -9.32 26.18 1.09
C LYS A 213 -9.27 24.72 0.66
N PHE A 214 -8.07 24.20 0.38
CA PHE A 214 -7.85 22.86 -0.15
C PHE A 214 -6.77 22.16 0.65
N TRP A 215 -7.13 21.16 1.42
CA TRP A 215 -6.22 20.36 2.23
C TRP A 215 -6.17 18.92 1.73
N MET A 216 -4.97 18.43 1.41
CA MET A 216 -4.71 17.10 0.86
C MET A 216 -3.49 16.47 1.57
N PRO A 217 -3.67 15.90 2.79
CA PRO A 217 -2.57 15.28 3.53
C PRO A 217 -2.11 13.98 2.86
N PHE A 218 -0.78 13.73 2.89
CA PHE A 218 -0.19 12.51 2.35
C PHE A 218 0.85 11.86 3.26
N ASN A 219 1.35 12.58 4.29
CA ASN A 219 2.30 12.04 5.26
C ASN A 219 2.06 12.66 6.64
N GLY A 220 1.24 12.02 7.47
CA GLY A 220 0.84 12.56 8.77
C GLY A 220 0.24 13.96 8.66
N GLY A 221 0.89 14.96 9.25
CA GLY A 221 0.50 16.37 9.17
C GLY A 221 1.02 17.11 7.92
N ILE A 222 1.70 16.42 7.01
CA ILE A 222 2.24 17.01 5.78
C ILE A 222 1.31 16.72 4.61
N GLY A 223 0.98 17.77 3.83
CA GLY A 223 0.09 17.66 2.68
C GLY A 223 0.23 18.82 1.72
N PHE A 224 -0.50 18.73 0.60
CA PHE A 224 -0.67 19.84 -0.33
C PHE A 224 -1.77 20.77 0.16
N HIS A 225 -1.57 22.06 0.02
CA HIS A 225 -2.60 23.07 0.28
C HIS A 225 -2.31 24.39 -0.45
N ASP A 226 -3.33 25.21 -0.64
CA ASP A 226 -3.19 26.57 -1.10
C ASP A 226 -2.51 27.45 -0.05
N ALA A 227 -1.71 28.39 -0.49
CA ALA A 227 -1.01 29.35 0.36
C ALA A 227 -1.22 30.78 -0.14
N SER A 228 -2.43 31.30 0.06
CA SER A 228 -2.84 32.63 -0.41
C SER A 228 -2.03 33.80 0.19
N TRP A 229 -1.30 33.54 1.28
CA TRP A 229 -0.38 34.51 1.90
C TRP A 229 0.98 34.62 1.18
N ARG A 230 1.25 33.77 0.16
CA ARG A 230 2.47 33.79 -0.65
C ARG A 230 2.19 34.43 -2.00
N SER A 231 3.11 35.27 -2.43
CA SER A 231 3.09 35.88 -3.78
C SER A 231 4.02 35.18 -4.76
N SER A 232 4.90 34.28 -4.26
CA SER A 232 5.90 33.59 -5.07
C SER A 232 6.05 32.15 -4.64
N PHE A 233 6.36 31.29 -5.60
CA PHE A 233 6.57 29.86 -5.42
C PHE A 233 7.80 29.40 -6.20
N GLY A 234 8.34 28.23 -5.85
CA GLY A 234 9.52 27.67 -6.51
C GLY A 234 10.85 28.25 -6.03
N GLY A 235 11.89 27.98 -6.81
CA GLY A 235 13.25 28.48 -6.58
C GLY A 235 13.83 28.05 -5.23
N SER A 236 14.54 28.96 -4.57
CA SER A 236 15.22 28.70 -3.30
C SER A 236 14.45 29.14 -2.06
N ILE A 237 13.17 29.51 -2.19
CA ILE A 237 12.34 30.04 -1.08
C ILE A 237 12.31 29.07 0.10
N TYR A 238 12.18 27.77 -0.17
CA TYR A 238 12.10 26.72 0.86
C TYR A 238 13.32 26.65 1.79
N LYS A 239 14.49 27.14 1.34
CA LYS A 239 15.72 27.09 2.14
C LYS A 239 15.61 27.87 3.45
N ASN A 240 15.00 29.08 3.41
CA ASN A 240 14.89 29.98 4.57
C ASN A 240 13.45 30.45 4.86
N GLY A 241 12.55 30.38 3.87
CA GLY A 241 11.17 30.85 3.94
C GLY A 241 10.14 29.72 3.67
N GLY A 242 10.52 28.47 3.90
CA GLY A 242 9.66 27.31 3.71
C GLY A 242 8.52 27.19 4.73
N SER A 243 7.72 26.14 4.57
CA SER A 243 6.63 25.76 5.47
C SER A 243 7.14 24.95 6.67
N HIS A 244 6.23 24.39 7.48
CA HIS A 244 6.54 23.40 8.53
C HIS A 244 6.54 21.95 8.00
N GLY A 245 6.77 21.76 6.69
CA GLY A 245 6.80 20.46 6.03
C GLY A 245 5.80 20.31 4.89
N CYS A 246 4.69 21.06 4.91
CA CYS A 246 3.67 21.03 3.87
C CYS A 246 4.17 21.59 2.53
N VAL A 247 3.53 21.16 1.46
CA VAL A 247 3.74 21.66 0.10
C VAL A 247 2.73 22.78 -0.19
N ASN A 248 3.22 24.03 -0.10
CA ASN A 248 2.44 25.23 -0.30
C ASN A 248 2.31 25.51 -1.78
N MET A 249 1.09 25.60 -2.31
CA MET A 249 0.80 25.79 -3.73
C MET A 249 0.09 27.11 -4.01
N PRO A 250 0.18 27.64 -5.24
CA PRO A 250 -0.72 28.69 -5.72
C PRO A 250 -2.19 28.23 -5.58
N TYR A 251 -3.08 29.15 -5.26
CA TYR A 251 -4.49 28.86 -5.00
C TYR A 251 -5.16 28.08 -6.14
N ASP A 252 -5.02 28.55 -7.38
CA ASP A 252 -5.65 27.93 -8.55
C ASP A 252 -5.10 26.51 -8.80
N LYS A 253 -3.79 26.32 -8.57
CA LYS A 253 -3.13 25.03 -8.74
C LYS A 253 -3.50 24.03 -7.63
N ALA A 254 -3.63 24.49 -6.40
CA ALA A 254 -4.13 23.67 -5.30
C ALA A 254 -5.60 23.27 -5.53
N LYS A 255 -6.44 24.16 -6.06
CA LYS A 255 -7.82 23.86 -6.45
C LYS A 255 -7.87 22.79 -7.54
N GLU A 256 -7.10 22.98 -8.62
CA GLU A 256 -7.04 22.04 -9.74
C GLU A 256 -6.57 20.65 -9.30
N LEU A 257 -5.53 20.59 -8.46
CA LEU A 257 -5.05 19.33 -7.87
C LEU A 257 -6.12 18.68 -6.99
N PHE A 258 -6.77 19.46 -6.12
CA PHE A 258 -7.83 18.99 -5.23
C PHE A 258 -9.00 18.35 -5.98
N GLU A 259 -9.37 18.88 -7.12
CA GLU A 259 -10.47 18.34 -7.94
C GLU A 259 -10.13 16.99 -8.56
N ASN A 260 -8.83 16.70 -8.75
CA ASN A 260 -8.37 15.49 -9.41
C ASN A 260 -7.86 14.39 -8.48
N VAL A 261 -7.38 14.70 -7.27
CA VAL A 261 -6.85 13.69 -6.34
C VAL A 261 -7.95 12.96 -5.59
N TYR A 262 -7.64 11.76 -5.11
CA TYR A 262 -8.51 10.91 -4.29
C TYR A 262 -7.70 10.22 -3.18
N ALA A 263 -8.38 9.74 -2.15
CA ALA A 263 -7.73 8.98 -1.06
C ALA A 263 -7.08 7.70 -1.59
N GLY A 264 -5.85 7.42 -1.18
CA GLY A 264 -5.05 6.31 -1.68
C GLY A 264 -4.18 6.63 -2.90
N MET A 265 -4.37 7.79 -3.57
CA MET A 265 -3.56 8.17 -4.73
C MET A 265 -2.08 8.36 -4.35
N PRO A 266 -1.12 7.80 -5.11
CA PRO A 266 0.31 7.93 -4.83
C PRO A 266 0.83 9.37 -4.90
N VAL A 267 1.74 9.70 -3.96
CA VAL A 267 2.53 10.94 -3.92
C VAL A 267 3.99 10.55 -3.80
N ILE A 268 4.80 10.91 -4.80
CA ILE A 268 6.21 10.54 -4.91
C ILE A 268 7.06 11.79 -4.74
N CYS A 269 7.67 11.94 -3.55
CA CYS A 269 8.56 13.04 -3.22
C CYS A 269 10.02 12.59 -3.32
N TYR A 270 10.84 13.38 -3.99
CA TYR A 270 12.26 13.05 -4.16
C TYR A 270 13.13 14.30 -4.28
N ASP A 271 14.40 14.13 -3.94
CA ASP A 271 15.46 15.09 -4.24
C ASP A 271 16.18 14.67 -5.52
N LEU A 272 16.47 15.63 -6.40
CA LEU A 272 17.21 15.42 -7.63
C LEU A 272 18.17 16.58 -7.87
N PRO A 273 19.41 16.55 -7.35
CA PRO A 273 20.41 17.58 -7.53
C PRO A 273 20.64 17.89 -9.02
N GLY A 274 20.81 19.18 -9.33
CA GLY A 274 20.96 19.66 -10.71
C GLY A 274 19.67 20.09 -11.38
N THR A 275 18.51 19.91 -10.70
CA THR A 275 17.20 20.39 -11.18
C THR A 275 16.74 21.69 -10.51
N GLU A 276 17.59 22.34 -9.72
CA GLU A 276 17.27 23.58 -9.01
C GLU A 276 16.74 24.64 -9.97
N SER A 277 15.54 25.16 -9.69
CA SER A 277 14.95 26.28 -10.43
C SER A 277 15.70 27.57 -10.15
N LYS A 278 16.18 28.25 -11.18
CA LYS A 278 16.92 29.53 -11.05
C LYS A 278 16.02 30.73 -10.82
N LYS A 279 14.68 30.60 -11.04
CA LYS A 279 13.70 31.71 -10.90
C LYS A 279 12.49 31.20 -10.14
N SER A 280 11.97 31.97 -9.17
CA SER A 280 10.63 31.78 -8.62
C SER A 280 9.59 32.21 -9.66
N SER A 281 8.62 31.37 -9.99
CA SER A 281 7.49 31.79 -10.80
C SER A 281 6.58 32.72 -9.99
N GLN A 282 6.15 33.82 -10.59
CA GLN A 282 5.10 34.66 -9.99
C GLN A 282 3.74 33.98 -10.26
N SER A 283 2.96 33.75 -9.22
CA SER A 283 1.60 33.24 -9.32
C SER A 283 0.66 34.41 -9.67
N SER A 284 -0.14 34.25 -10.72
CA SER A 284 -1.24 35.17 -11.05
C SER A 284 -2.50 34.94 -10.20
N GLY A 285 -2.51 33.91 -9.34
CA GLY A 285 -3.68 33.48 -8.56
C GLY A 285 -3.73 34.13 -7.18
N ARG A 286 -4.27 35.32 -7.03
CA ARG A 286 -4.66 35.88 -5.73
C ARG A 286 -6.09 35.44 -5.41
N ALA A 287 -6.27 34.79 -4.26
CA ALA A 287 -7.62 34.53 -3.74
C ALA A 287 -8.42 35.87 -3.70
N PRO A 288 -9.73 35.83 -4.05
CA PRO A 288 -10.57 37.00 -3.87
C PRO A 288 -10.49 37.46 -2.40
N ARG A 289 -10.15 38.71 -2.16
CA ARG A 289 -10.30 39.33 -0.83
C ARG A 289 -11.80 39.33 -0.52
N GLU A 290 -12.22 38.59 0.52
CA GLU A 290 -13.51 38.88 1.15
C GLU A 290 -13.44 40.33 1.66
N THR A 291 -14.24 41.18 1.06
CA THR A 291 -14.51 42.52 1.58
C THR A 291 -15.28 42.33 2.89
N THR A 292 -14.61 42.50 4.00
CA THR A 292 -15.29 42.70 5.29
C THR A 292 -16.15 43.93 5.17
N ALA A 293 -17.48 43.77 5.23
CA ALA A 293 -18.42 44.88 5.35
C ALA A 293 -18.05 45.69 6.62
N PRO A 294 -18.14 47.03 6.61
CA PRO A 294 -17.87 47.83 7.78
C PRO A 294 -18.87 47.49 8.88
N ALA A 295 -18.36 47.34 10.11
CA ALA A 295 -19.16 47.13 11.30
C ALA A 295 -20.17 48.26 11.46
N GLN A 296 -21.46 47.98 11.57
CA GLN A 296 -22.48 48.94 11.96
C GLN A 296 -22.24 49.36 13.41
N PRO A 297 -22.36 50.68 13.76
CA PRO A 297 -22.29 51.14 15.12
C PRO A 297 -23.50 50.65 15.91
N ALA A 298 -23.27 50.25 17.17
CA ALA A 298 -24.31 49.85 18.11
C ALA A 298 -25.32 50.99 18.36
N PRO A 299 -26.59 50.68 18.55
CA PRO A 299 -27.59 51.69 18.91
C PRO A 299 -27.39 52.17 20.36
N VAL A 300 -27.57 53.43 20.57
CA VAL A 300 -27.54 54.17 21.86
C VAL A 300 -28.77 53.74 22.70
#